data_c5a69a3c2aaa18db0016cc29d4b0a451
#
_entry.id   c5a69a3c2aaa18db0016cc29d4b0a451
#
_cell.length_a   1.000
_cell.length_b   1.000
_cell.length_c   1.000
_cell.angle_alpha   90.00
_cell.angle_beta   90.00
_cell.angle_gamma   90.00
#
_symmetry.space_group_name_H-M   'P 1'
#
loop_
_entity.id
_entity.type
_entity.pdbx_description
1 polymer ?
#
loop_
_entity_poly.entity_id
_entity_poly.type
_entity_poly.pdbx_seq_one_letter_code
_entity_poly.pdbx_strand_id
1 'polypeptide(L)'
;MAVITDVYAREIMDSRGNPTVEVEVYLEDGTIGRAAVPSGASTGQFEAVELRDSESSRYLGKGVLQAVANVNDIIGPAILGFDASEQVAIDGVMIELDGTPNKAKLGANAILGVSMAVARAAAESYDLPLFQYLGGTNAKELPVPMMNILNGGAHADNNVDIQEFMIMPIGASSFMEALRYCAEVYHTLKGVLKAKGLATGVGDEGGFAPNLGSNEEALQVITEAIEKAGLVVGKDIVFAIDAASSEFYKDGKYHLAGEGKVKTAAEMVEYYAELCEKYPIYSIEDGLAEEDREGWKLLTDRLGKTVQLVGDDLFVTNTERLSRGIKEDTANAILIKVNQIGTLTETFDAIEMAKRAGYTAVISHRSGETEDSTIADIAVAVNAGQIKTGAPARSERVAKYNQLLRIEDMLAETAQYRGSDVFYNIKR
;
A
#
# COMPACT_ATOMS: atom_id res chain seq x y z
N MET A 1 5.83 33.32 -2.31
CA MET A 1 4.71 32.67 -1.58
C MET A 1 3.93 31.88 -2.62
N ALA A 2 3.69 30.62 -2.34
CA ALA A 2 2.94 29.70 -3.22
C ALA A 2 1.43 29.82 -2.93
N VAL A 3 0.85 31.01 -3.21
CA VAL A 3 -0.55 31.32 -2.80
C VAL A 3 -1.54 30.56 -3.67
N ILE A 4 -2.47 29.82 -3.05
CA ILE A 4 -3.55 29.08 -3.72
C ILE A 4 -4.57 30.09 -4.28
N THR A 5 -4.80 30.04 -5.59
CA THR A 5 -5.73 30.92 -6.32
C THR A 5 -6.99 30.21 -6.80
N ASP A 6 -6.90 28.89 -7.02
CA ASP A 6 -8.04 28.07 -7.40
C ASP A 6 -7.82 26.60 -7.05
N VAL A 7 -8.92 25.85 -6.85
CA VAL A 7 -8.94 24.40 -6.64
C VAL A 7 -10.06 23.82 -7.48
N TYR A 8 -9.73 22.84 -8.33
CA TYR A 8 -10.68 22.22 -9.21
C TYR A 8 -10.59 20.71 -9.15
N ALA A 9 -11.70 20.05 -8.93
CA ALA A 9 -11.83 18.58 -8.96
C ALA A 9 -12.66 18.10 -10.13
N ARG A 10 -12.35 16.89 -10.61
CA ARG A 10 -13.12 16.15 -11.60
C ARG A 10 -13.19 14.67 -11.26
N GLU A 11 -14.18 14.01 -11.87
CA GLU A 11 -14.27 12.56 -11.85
C GLU A 11 -13.39 11.99 -12.97
N ILE A 12 -12.53 11.02 -12.63
CA ILE A 12 -11.74 10.23 -13.59
C ILE A 12 -11.97 8.74 -13.36
N MET A 13 -11.31 7.87 -14.14
CA MET A 13 -11.44 6.42 -14.02
C MET A 13 -10.24 5.81 -13.31
N ASP A 14 -10.48 4.86 -12.40
CA ASP A 14 -9.46 4.02 -11.81
C ASP A 14 -9.14 2.79 -12.69
N SER A 15 -8.15 1.99 -12.28
CA SER A 15 -7.68 0.79 -12.98
C SER A 15 -8.70 -0.34 -13.08
N ARG A 16 -9.81 -0.27 -12.31
CA ARG A 16 -10.92 -1.20 -12.36
C ARG A 16 -12.11 -0.68 -13.19
N GLY A 17 -11.98 0.53 -13.77
CA GLY A 17 -13.05 1.19 -14.52
C GLY A 17 -14.13 1.79 -13.62
N ASN A 18 -13.83 2.04 -12.34
CA ASN A 18 -14.72 2.79 -11.45
C ASN A 18 -14.29 4.26 -11.39
N PRO A 19 -15.26 5.18 -11.16
CA PRO A 19 -14.92 6.59 -10.94
C PRO A 19 -14.07 6.80 -9.69
N THR A 20 -13.15 7.76 -9.78
CA THR A 20 -12.42 8.31 -8.64
C THR A 20 -12.19 9.81 -8.81
N VAL A 21 -11.67 10.47 -7.77
CA VAL A 21 -11.46 11.92 -7.73
C VAL A 21 -10.06 12.29 -8.18
N GLU A 22 -9.95 13.26 -9.10
CA GLU A 22 -8.71 13.97 -9.41
C GLU A 22 -8.86 15.44 -9.03
N VAL A 23 -7.84 16.01 -8.40
CA VAL A 23 -7.83 17.42 -7.97
C VAL A 23 -6.65 18.15 -8.59
N GLU A 24 -6.88 19.38 -9.03
CA GLU A 24 -5.86 20.36 -9.43
C GLU A 24 -5.90 21.54 -8.48
N VAL A 25 -4.72 21.97 -8.01
CA VAL A 25 -4.51 23.19 -7.21
C VAL A 25 -3.68 24.16 -8.04
N TYR A 26 -4.18 25.37 -8.19
CA TYR A 26 -3.56 26.44 -8.96
C TYR A 26 -2.95 27.48 -8.04
N LEU A 27 -1.71 27.90 -8.33
CA LEU A 27 -1.00 28.92 -7.56
C LEU A 27 -0.88 30.23 -8.32
N GLU A 28 -0.65 31.33 -7.60
CA GLU A 28 -0.51 32.69 -8.15
C GLU A 28 0.63 32.82 -9.19
N ASP A 29 1.69 32.00 -9.04
CA ASP A 29 2.82 31.97 -9.97
C ASP A 29 2.54 31.18 -11.27
N GLY A 30 1.36 30.62 -11.41
CA GLY A 30 0.93 29.81 -12.55
C GLY A 30 1.22 28.31 -12.41
N THR A 31 1.82 27.89 -11.30
CA THR A 31 2.07 26.48 -11.00
C THR A 31 0.76 25.72 -10.78
N ILE A 32 0.71 24.46 -11.21
CA ILE A 32 -0.44 23.55 -11.05
C ILE A 32 0.02 22.24 -10.43
N GLY A 33 -0.50 21.91 -9.24
CA GLY A 33 -0.35 20.59 -8.65
C GLY A 33 -1.56 19.71 -8.95
N ARG A 34 -1.36 18.48 -9.43
CA ARG A 34 -2.43 17.53 -9.73
C ARG A 34 -2.22 16.23 -8.98
N ALA A 35 -3.29 15.67 -8.42
CA ALA A 35 -3.27 14.37 -7.78
C ALA A 35 -4.57 13.60 -8.01
N ALA A 36 -4.46 12.27 -8.12
CA ALA A 36 -5.60 11.36 -8.27
C ALA A 36 -5.65 10.37 -7.10
N VAL A 37 -6.86 10.14 -6.59
CA VAL A 37 -7.08 9.36 -5.36
C VAL A 37 -7.25 7.87 -5.67
N PRO A 38 -6.55 6.95 -4.97
CA PRO A 38 -6.76 5.52 -5.10
C PRO A 38 -8.04 5.06 -4.38
N SER A 39 -8.51 3.85 -4.72
CA SER A 39 -9.75 3.26 -4.20
C SER A 39 -9.58 1.80 -3.82
N GLY A 40 -10.06 1.37 -2.66
CA GLY A 40 -10.02 -0.03 -2.22
C GLY A 40 -11.09 -0.92 -2.87
N ALA A 41 -10.80 -2.22 -3.02
CA ALA A 41 -11.81 -3.25 -3.33
C ALA A 41 -12.40 -3.82 -2.04
N SER A 42 -11.55 -4.28 -1.13
CA SER A 42 -11.85 -4.54 0.26
C SER A 42 -11.54 -3.28 1.07
N THR A 43 -12.35 -2.98 2.07
CA THR A 43 -12.14 -1.83 2.96
C THR A 43 -12.26 -2.30 4.39
N GLY A 44 -11.25 -1.99 5.21
CA GLY A 44 -11.30 -2.21 6.66
C GLY A 44 -12.47 -1.45 7.29
N GLN A 45 -13.12 -2.03 8.27
CA GLN A 45 -14.30 -1.45 8.93
C GLN A 45 -14.05 -0.04 9.49
N PHE A 46 -12.80 0.29 9.79
CA PHE A 46 -12.39 1.53 10.47
C PHE A 46 -11.68 2.53 9.55
N GLU A 47 -11.67 2.29 8.24
CA GLU A 47 -11.14 3.25 7.26
C GLU A 47 -11.96 4.55 7.23
N ALA A 48 -11.31 5.64 6.87
CA ALA A 48 -12.01 6.87 6.54
C ALA A 48 -12.92 6.67 5.30
N VAL A 49 -14.04 7.37 5.27
CA VAL A 49 -15.11 7.12 4.30
C VAL A 49 -14.73 7.59 2.90
N GLU A 50 -14.66 6.68 1.96
CA GLU A 50 -14.68 7.00 0.53
C GLU A 50 -16.11 7.36 0.14
N LEU A 51 -16.37 8.64 -0.14
CA LEU A 51 -17.70 9.13 -0.45
C LEU A 51 -18.11 8.74 -1.89
N ARG A 52 -19.22 8.01 -2.00
CA ARG A 52 -19.85 7.56 -3.26
C ARG A 52 -21.27 8.11 -3.36
N ASP A 53 -21.70 8.40 -4.60
CA ASP A 53 -23.00 9.07 -4.85
C ASP A 53 -24.21 8.20 -4.52
N SER A 54 -24.06 6.88 -4.42
CA SER A 54 -25.16 5.91 -4.16
C SER A 54 -26.29 5.88 -5.20
N GLU A 55 -26.24 6.70 -6.24
CA GLU A 55 -27.23 6.75 -7.31
C GLU A 55 -27.00 5.59 -8.29
N SER A 56 -27.87 4.58 -8.24
CA SER A 56 -27.72 3.34 -9.02
C SER A 56 -27.78 3.54 -10.55
N SER A 57 -28.38 4.64 -11.03
CA SER A 57 -28.47 4.96 -12.44
C SER A 57 -27.16 5.40 -13.07
N ARG A 58 -26.16 5.77 -12.22
CA ARG A 58 -24.87 6.25 -12.66
C ARG A 58 -23.75 5.42 -12.03
N TYR A 59 -22.89 4.81 -12.87
CA TYR A 59 -21.80 3.93 -12.44
C TYR A 59 -22.21 2.86 -11.41
N LEU A 60 -23.43 2.38 -11.46
CA LEU A 60 -23.98 1.39 -10.53
C LEU A 60 -23.86 1.81 -9.04
N GLY A 61 -23.99 3.12 -8.77
CA GLY A 61 -23.85 3.68 -7.42
C GLY A 61 -22.42 4.01 -6.99
N LYS A 62 -21.44 3.86 -7.89
CA LYS A 62 -20.01 4.12 -7.58
C LYS A 62 -19.53 5.50 -8.04
N GLY A 63 -20.40 6.41 -8.48
CA GLY A 63 -20.04 7.79 -8.85
C GLY A 63 -19.40 8.55 -7.70
N VAL A 64 -18.67 9.65 -8.01
CA VAL A 64 -17.97 10.49 -7.00
C VAL A 64 -18.29 11.98 -7.18
N LEU A 65 -19.39 12.32 -7.85
CA LEU A 65 -19.74 13.72 -8.08
C LEU A 65 -20.00 14.51 -6.80
N GLN A 66 -20.51 13.85 -5.74
CA GLN A 66 -20.68 14.52 -4.44
C GLN A 66 -19.32 14.88 -3.84
N ALA A 67 -18.32 13.98 -3.92
CA ALA A 67 -16.96 14.29 -3.46
C ALA A 67 -16.33 15.40 -4.31
N VAL A 68 -16.52 15.39 -5.64
CA VAL A 68 -16.09 16.46 -6.55
C VAL A 68 -16.73 17.79 -6.17
N ALA A 69 -18.04 17.82 -5.94
CA ALA A 69 -18.75 19.04 -5.50
C ALA A 69 -18.23 19.53 -4.15
N ASN A 70 -17.95 18.62 -3.20
CA ASN A 70 -17.36 18.99 -1.90
C ASN A 70 -15.99 19.66 -2.05
N VAL A 71 -15.16 19.23 -3.01
CA VAL A 71 -13.91 19.93 -3.32
C VAL A 71 -14.19 21.31 -3.92
N ASN A 72 -15.00 21.39 -4.97
CA ASN A 72 -15.17 22.62 -5.75
C ASN A 72 -15.95 23.71 -4.98
N ASP A 73 -16.96 23.32 -4.22
CA ASP A 73 -17.91 24.25 -3.59
C ASP A 73 -17.64 24.52 -2.11
N ILE A 74 -16.91 23.62 -1.42
CA ILE A 74 -16.67 23.71 0.04
C ILE A 74 -15.20 23.84 0.37
N ILE A 75 -14.36 22.84 -0.02
CA ILE A 75 -12.94 22.81 0.37
C ILE A 75 -12.17 23.88 -0.35
N GLY A 76 -12.30 23.97 -1.68
CA GLY A 76 -11.59 24.96 -2.50
C GLY A 76 -11.77 26.38 -1.96
N PRO A 77 -13.01 26.92 -1.85
CA PRO A 77 -13.24 28.24 -1.30
C PRO A 77 -12.63 28.48 0.10
N ALA A 78 -12.55 27.46 0.94
CA ALA A 78 -12.04 27.58 2.30
C ALA A 78 -10.50 27.72 2.39
N ILE A 79 -9.76 27.24 1.36
CA ILE A 79 -8.30 27.28 1.35
C ILE A 79 -7.71 28.29 0.35
N LEU A 80 -8.56 29.07 -0.37
CA LEU A 80 -8.09 30.16 -1.20
C LEU A 80 -7.30 31.18 -0.37
N GLY A 81 -6.16 31.62 -0.90
CA GLY A 81 -5.28 32.60 -0.24
C GLY A 81 -4.29 31.99 0.77
N PHE A 82 -4.38 30.69 1.09
CA PHE A 82 -3.35 30.01 1.86
C PHE A 82 -2.06 29.88 1.04
N ASP A 83 -0.92 29.85 1.72
CA ASP A 83 0.33 29.41 1.11
C ASP A 83 0.34 27.87 1.04
N ALA A 84 0.52 27.31 -0.16
CA ALA A 84 0.50 25.87 -0.37
C ALA A 84 1.59 25.11 0.44
N SER A 85 2.61 25.80 0.92
CA SER A 85 3.62 25.22 1.82
C SER A 85 3.12 24.97 3.26
N GLU A 86 1.97 25.53 3.62
CA GLU A 86 1.36 25.34 4.95
C GLU A 86 0.50 24.05 5.02
N GLN A 87 1.05 22.93 4.55
CA GLN A 87 0.34 21.64 4.45
C GLN A 87 -0.45 21.26 5.69
N VAL A 88 0.17 21.35 6.87
CA VAL A 88 -0.46 20.97 8.15
C VAL A 88 -1.67 21.85 8.47
N ALA A 89 -1.57 23.15 8.18
CA ALA A 89 -2.67 24.08 8.40
C ALA A 89 -3.83 23.81 7.43
N ILE A 90 -3.53 23.58 6.15
CA ILE A 90 -4.52 23.26 5.10
C ILE A 90 -5.23 21.96 5.41
N ASP A 91 -4.50 20.89 5.75
CA ASP A 91 -5.08 19.60 6.14
C ASP A 91 -5.96 19.77 7.39
N GLY A 92 -5.51 20.57 8.37
CA GLY A 92 -6.28 20.91 9.58
C GLY A 92 -7.61 21.60 9.26
N VAL A 93 -7.61 22.58 8.33
CA VAL A 93 -8.85 23.25 7.89
C VAL A 93 -9.82 22.24 7.25
N MET A 94 -9.34 21.32 6.42
CA MET A 94 -10.19 20.31 5.78
C MET A 94 -10.79 19.34 6.79
N ILE A 95 -10.01 18.90 7.78
CA ILE A 95 -10.48 18.03 8.88
C ILE A 95 -11.55 18.75 9.69
N GLU A 96 -11.36 20.02 10.03
CA GLU A 96 -12.32 20.83 10.79
C GLU A 96 -13.62 21.09 10.00
N LEU A 97 -13.54 21.31 8.69
CA LEU A 97 -14.70 21.46 7.80
C LEU A 97 -15.54 20.19 7.71
N ASP A 98 -14.90 19.03 7.70
CA ASP A 98 -15.60 17.75 7.77
C ASP A 98 -16.24 17.56 9.14
N GLY A 99 -15.47 17.71 10.22
CA GLY A 99 -15.93 17.65 11.61
C GLY A 99 -16.40 16.27 12.05
N THR A 100 -16.18 15.20 11.26
CA THR A 100 -16.49 13.82 11.64
C THR A 100 -15.22 13.01 11.87
N PRO A 101 -15.23 11.97 12.74
CA PRO A 101 -14.03 11.20 13.04
C PRO A 101 -13.42 10.44 11.85
N ASN A 102 -14.27 10.10 10.87
CA ASN A 102 -13.92 9.27 9.72
C ASN A 102 -14.13 9.95 8.36
N LYS A 103 -14.20 11.29 8.34
CA LYS A 103 -14.39 12.10 7.11
C LYS A 103 -15.68 11.75 6.33
N ALA A 104 -16.73 11.35 7.03
CA ALA A 104 -17.99 10.92 6.42
C ALA A 104 -18.80 12.04 5.77
N LYS A 105 -18.56 13.32 6.10
CA LYS A 105 -19.30 14.47 5.58
C LYS A 105 -18.77 14.92 4.22
N LEU A 106 -17.49 15.14 4.09
CA LEU A 106 -16.86 15.61 2.84
C LEU A 106 -16.32 14.47 1.98
N GLY A 107 -15.92 13.38 2.60
CA GLY A 107 -15.28 12.22 1.98
C GLY A 107 -13.75 12.28 2.09
N ALA A 108 -13.14 11.17 2.53
CA ALA A 108 -11.69 11.04 2.56
C ALA A 108 -11.06 11.18 1.17
N ASN A 109 -11.75 10.74 0.12
CA ASN A 109 -11.33 10.90 -1.26
C ASN A 109 -11.27 12.39 -1.70
N ALA A 110 -12.25 13.21 -1.32
CA ALA A 110 -12.23 14.65 -1.58
C ALA A 110 -11.07 15.33 -0.85
N ILE A 111 -10.93 15.07 0.46
CA ILE A 111 -9.89 15.66 1.32
C ILE A 111 -8.49 15.25 0.87
N LEU A 112 -8.25 13.95 0.62
CA LEU A 112 -6.95 13.45 0.19
C LEU A 112 -6.54 14.01 -1.17
N GLY A 113 -7.49 14.10 -2.12
CA GLY A 113 -7.18 14.68 -3.43
C GLY A 113 -6.60 16.08 -3.33
N VAL A 114 -7.20 16.92 -2.48
CA VAL A 114 -6.71 18.28 -2.21
C VAL A 114 -5.38 18.24 -1.47
N SER A 115 -5.24 17.44 -0.42
CA SER A 115 -4.01 17.33 0.37
C SER A 115 -2.80 16.96 -0.49
N MET A 116 -2.93 15.97 -1.38
CA MET A 116 -1.86 15.56 -2.30
C MET A 116 -1.59 16.62 -3.39
N ALA A 117 -2.63 17.23 -3.96
CA ALA A 117 -2.49 18.24 -5.00
C ALA A 117 -1.81 19.51 -4.47
N VAL A 118 -2.10 19.94 -3.23
CA VAL A 118 -1.42 21.04 -2.54
C VAL A 118 0.07 20.75 -2.39
N ALA A 119 0.45 19.56 -1.91
CA ALA A 119 1.85 19.19 -1.76
C ALA A 119 2.60 19.21 -3.10
N ARG A 120 1.97 18.73 -4.17
CA ARG A 120 2.55 18.76 -5.52
C ARG A 120 2.70 20.20 -6.04
N ALA A 121 1.67 21.04 -5.86
CA ALA A 121 1.75 22.45 -6.26
C ALA A 121 2.88 23.18 -5.51
N ALA A 122 2.98 22.97 -4.21
CA ALA A 122 4.05 23.54 -3.40
C ALA A 122 5.44 23.07 -3.87
N ALA A 123 5.62 21.76 -4.06
CA ALA A 123 6.88 21.19 -4.53
C ALA A 123 7.32 21.82 -5.87
N GLU A 124 6.42 21.88 -6.84
CA GLU A 124 6.66 22.47 -8.16
C GLU A 124 6.97 23.95 -8.08
N SER A 125 6.24 24.73 -7.26
CA SER A 125 6.49 26.17 -7.05
C SER A 125 7.87 26.45 -6.44
N TYR A 126 8.43 25.51 -5.69
CA TYR A 126 9.79 25.60 -5.14
C TYR A 126 10.86 24.94 -6.02
N ASP A 127 10.49 24.47 -7.23
CA ASP A 127 11.38 23.73 -8.14
C ASP A 127 12.06 22.53 -7.45
N LEU A 128 11.30 21.81 -6.63
CA LEU A 128 11.75 20.62 -5.91
C LEU A 128 10.99 19.38 -6.36
N PRO A 129 11.66 18.22 -6.54
CA PRO A 129 10.99 16.95 -6.65
C PRO A 129 10.12 16.68 -5.41
N LEU A 130 8.95 16.06 -5.59
CA LEU A 130 7.99 15.87 -4.50
C LEU A 130 8.60 15.11 -3.31
N PHE A 131 9.38 14.05 -3.55
CA PHE A 131 10.04 13.31 -2.47
C PHE A 131 10.99 14.18 -1.64
N GLN A 132 11.69 15.12 -2.28
CA GLN A 132 12.62 16.02 -1.61
C GLN A 132 11.88 17.15 -0.87
N TYR A 133 10.79 17.65 -1.44
CA TYR A 133 9.93 18.63 -0.77
C TYR A 133 9.33 18.06 0.51
N LEU A 134 8.78 16.84 0.45
CA LEU A 134 8.14 16.17 1.59
C LEU A 134 9.15 15.68 2.65
N GLY A 135 10.31 15.17 2.22
CA GLY A 135 11.27 14.48 3.09
C GLY A 135 12.50 15.29 3.47
N GLY A 136 12.66 16.48 2.84
CA GLY A 136 13.82 17.33 3.04
C GLY A 136 15.13 16.71 2.55
N THR A 137 16.24 17.20 3.04
CA THR A 137 17.59 16.85 2.58
C THR A 137 18.03 15.42 2.91
N ASN A 138 17.30 14.72 3.76
CA ASN A 138 17.63 13.33 4.15
C ASN A 138 16.85 12.26 3.36
N ALA A 139 15.96 12.64 2.46
CA ALA A 139 15.21 11.74 1.58
C ALA A 139 16.16 11.12 0.53
N LYS A 140 16.55 9.84 0.70
CA LYS A 140 17.58 9.19 -0.13
C LYS A 140 17.48 7.67 -0.19
N GLU A 141 16.57 7.07 0.59
CA GLU A 141 16.46 5.61 0.68
C GLU A 141 15.39 5.10 -0.29
N LEU A 142 15.83 4.33 -1.29
CA LEU A 142 14.94 3.63 -2.21
C LEU A 142 14.34 2.42 -1.49
N PRO A 143 13.01 2.23 -1.53
CA PRO A 143 12.36 1.14 -0.83
C PRO A 143 12.62 -0.21 -1.50
N VAL A 144 12.72 -1.28 -0.71
CA VAL A 144 12.62 -2.66 -1.20
C VAL A 144 11.18 -2.90 -1.64
N PRO A 145 10.94 -3.28 -2.92
CA PRO A 145 9.60 -3.56 -3.39
C PRO A 145 9.10 -4.91 -2.87
N MET A 146 7.87 -4.93 -2.39
CA MET A 146 7.08 -6.14 -2.10
C MET A 146 6.17 -6.38 -3.31
N MET A 147 6.68 -7.14 -4.30
CA MET A 147 5.97 -7.34 -5.57
C MET A 147 5.02 -8.51 -5.52
N ASN A 148 3.73 -8.23 -5.58
CA ASN A 148 2.67 -9.23 -5.64
C ASN A 148 2.64 -9.89 -7.02
N ILE A 149 3.21 -11.10 -7.13
CA ILE A 149 3.33 -11.82 -8.42
C ILE A 149 2.37 -12.99 -8.58
N LEU A 150 1.67 -13.40 -7.49
CA LEU A 150 0.63 -14.40 -7.51
C LEU A 150 -0.49 -14.01 -6.56
N ASN A 151 -1.72 -13.98 -7.07
CA ASN A 151 -2.92 -13.56 -6.35
C ASN A 151 -3.83 -14.73 -6.00
N GLY A 152 -4.48 -14.60 -4.85
CA GLY A 152 -5.61 -15.44 -4.40
C GLY A 152 -6.66 -14.58 -3.71
N GLY A 153 -7.45 -15.18 -2.83
CA GLY A 153 -8.46 -14.49 -2.02
C GLY A 153 -9.38 -13.59 -2.84
N ALA A 154 -9.66 -12.40 -2.33
CA ALA A 154 -10.51 -11.41 -2.98
C ALA A 154 -9.88 -10.77 -4.25
N HIS A 155 -8.56 -10.91 -4.46
CA HIS A 155 -7.86 -10.34 -5.59
C HIS A 155 -7.83 -11.22 -6.84
N ALA A 156 -8.38 -12.45 -6.78
CA ALA A 156 -8.39 -13.39 -7.89
C ALA A 156 -9.61 -14.32 -7.87
N ASP A 157 -10.17 -14.63 -9.04
CA ASP A 157 -11.21 -15.65 -9.19
C ASP A 157 -10.55 -17.04 -9.31
N ASN A 158 -10.03 -17.56 -8.19
CA ASN A 158 -9.37 -18.86 -8.09
C ASN A 158 -9.62 -19.51 -6.71
N ASN A 159 -8.95 -20.63 -6.41
CA ASN A 159 -9.12 -21.40 -5.19
C ASN A 159 -7.99 -21.23 -4.16
N VAL A 160 -7.17 -20.19 -4.28
CA VAL A 160 -6.10 -19.90 -3.32
C VAL A 160 -6.64 -19.00 -2.22
N ASP A 161 -6.50 -19.38 -0.95
CA ASP A 161 -7.10 -18.64 0.17
C ASP A 161 -6.31 -17.38 0.55
N ILE A 162 -4.98 -17.46 0.57
CA ILE A 162 -4.09 -16.32 0.84
C ILE A 162 -4.15 -15.35 -0.33
N GLN A 163 -4.36 -14.05 -0.03
CA GLN A 163 -4.69 -13.04 -1.03
C GLN A 163 -3.51 -12.66 -1.92
N GLU A 164 -2.29 -12.55 -1.35
CA GLU A 164 -1.11 -12.12 -2.09
C GLU A 164 0.13 -12.93 -1.71
N PHE A 165 0.89 -13.32 -2.74
CA PHE A 165 2.23 -13.89 -2.60
C PHE A 165 3.22 -12.95 -3.26
N MET A 166 4.08 -12.36 -2.45
CA MET A 166 5.01 -11.33 -2.85
C MET A 166 6.45 -11.81 -2.80
N ILE A 167 7.27 -11.28 -3.70
CA ILE A 167 8.72 -11.41 -3.67
C ILE A 167 9.37 -10.09 -3.28
N MET A 168 10.48 -10.17 -2.52
CA MET A 168 11.25 -9.04 -2.06
C MET A 168 12.73 -9.24 -2.43
N PRO A 169 13.31 -8.39 -3.31
CA PRO A 169 14.66 -8.54 -3.82
C PRO A 169 15.73 -7.94 -2.89
N ILE A 170 15.86 -8.51 -1.69
CA ILE A 170 16.76 -8.00 -0.64
C ILE A 170 18.26 -8.11 -0.95
N GLY A 171 18.63 -8.98 -1.90
CA GLY A 171 20.03 -9.17 -2.31
C GLY A 171 20.47 -8.25 -3.45
N ALA A 172 19.60 -7.40 -3.98
CA ALA A 172 19.96 -6.47 -5.05
C ALA A 172 20.85 -5.33 -4.53
N SER A 173 21.69 -4.80 -5.41
CA SER A 173 22.64 -3.72 -5.09
C SER A 173 22.08 -2.31 -5.27
N SER A 174 20.93 -2.18 -5.96
CA SER A 174 20.25 -0.92 -6.27
C SER A 174 18.77 -1.19 -6.51
N PHE A 175 17.96 -0.15 -6.57
CA PHE A 175 16.54 -0.29 -6.92
C PHE A 175 16.35 -0.78 -8.35
N MET A 176 17.14 -0.29 -9.28
CA MET A 176 17.14 -0.74 -10.68
C MET A 176 17.39 -2.24 -10.78
N GLU A 177 18.40 -2.78 -10.07
CA GLU A 177 18.67 -4.22 -10.02
C GLU A 177 17.55 -5.00 -9.33
N ALA A 178 16.97 -4.45 -8.27
CA ALA A 178 15.82 -5.01 -7.59
C ALA A 178 14.62 -5.18 -8.54
N LEU A 179 14.32 -4.16 -9.32
CA LEU A 179 13.24 -4.20 -10.31
C LEU A 179 13.53 -5.21 -11.42
N ARG A 180 14.78 -5.30 -11.89
CA ARG A 180 15.22 -6.32 -12.86
C ARG A 180 15.00 -7.73 -12.33
N TYR A 181 15.46 -8.04 -11.11
CA TYR A 181 15.26 -9.34 -10.47
C TYR A 181 13.79 -9.73 -10.44
N CYS A 182 12.94 -8.83 -9.99
CA CYS A 182 11.50 -9.10 -9.90
C CYS A 182 10.85 -9.31 -11.28
N ALA A 183 11.23 -8.52 -12.28
CA ALA A 183 10.71 -8.67 -13.64
C ALA A 183 11.12 -10.01 -14.27
N GLU A 184 12.38 -10.42 -14.10
CA GLU A 184 12.89 -11.71 -14.59
C GLU A 184 12.18 -12.89 -13.91
N VAL A 185 11.98 -12.83 -12.57
CA VAL A 185 11.21 -13.84 -11.83
C VAL A 185 9.75 -13.87 -12.30
N TYR A 186 9.10 -12.72 -12.48
CA TYR A 186 7.72 -12.64 -12.95
C TYR A 186 7.53 -13.28 -14.33
N HIS A 187 8.42 -12.99 -15.29
CA HIS A 187 8.35 -13.61 -16.61
C HIS A 187 8.68 -15.11 -16.58
N THR A 188 9.61 -15.52 -15.72
CA THR A 188 9.95 -16.93 -15.51
C THR A 188 8.77 -17.68 -14.88
N LEU A 189 8.09 -17.07 -13.89
CA LEU A 189 6.88 -17.64 -13.28
C LEU A 189 5.78 -17.88 -14.31
N LYS A 190 5.58 -16.94 -15.24
CA LYS A 190 4.65 -17.16 -16.37
C LYS A 190 4.98 -18.41 -17.17
N GLY A 191 6.28 -18.65 -17.42
CA GLY A 191 6.77 -19.85 -18.10
C GLY A 191 6.52 -21.13 -17.30
N VAL A 192 6.79 -21.10 -15.98
CA VAL A 192 6.55 -22.23 -15.05
C VAL A 192 5.08 -22.60 -15.02
N LEU A 193 4.18 -21.61 -14.85
CA LEU A 193 2.73 -21.83 -14.83
C LEU A 193 2.23 -22.43 -16.14
N LYS A 194 2.66 -21.91 -17.29
CA LYS A 194 2.32 -22.46 -18.61
C LYS A 194 2.78 -23.90 -18.78
N ALA A 195 4.00 -24.22 -18.34
CA ALA A 195 4.55 -25.59 -18.45
C ALA A 195 3.76 -26.59 -17.61
N LYS A 196 3.12 -26.12 -16.51
CA LYS A 196 2.24 -26.93 -15.66
C LYS A 196 0.77 -26.94 -16.16
N GLY A 197 0.46 -26.26 -17.28
CA GLY A 197 -0.91 -26.14 -17.80
C GLY A 197 -1.81 -25.22 -16.97
N LEU A 198 -1.23 -24.36 -16.16
CA LEU A 198 -1.94 -23.42 -15.29
C LEU A 198 -2.25 -22.10 -15.98
N ALA A 199 -3.29 -21.41 -15.52
CA ALA A 199 -3.69 -20.10 -16.03
C ALA A 199 -2.61 -19.03 -15.78
N THR A 200 -2.45 -18.11 -16.75
CA THR A 200 -1.55 -16.95 -16.64
C THR A 200 -2.31 -15.63 -16.85
N GLY A 201 -3.62 -15.64 -16.61
CA GLY A 201 -4.40 -14.42 -16.39
C GLY A 201 -3.94 -13.73 -15.12
N VAL A 202 -4.11 -12.42 -15.05
CA VAL A 202 -3.66 -11.61 -13.92
C VAL A 202 -4.84 -11.04 -13.14
N GLY A 203 -4.66 -10.91 -11.83
CA GLY A 203 -5.59 -10.24 -10.93
C GLY A 203 -5.50 -8.70 -11.01
N ASP A 204 -6.22 -8.03 -10.11
CA ASP A 204 -6.32 -6.56 -10.07
C ASP A 204 -4.96 -5.86 -9.88
N GLU A 205 -4.02 -6.51 -9.22
CA GLU A 205 -2.69 -5.97 -8.93
C GLU A 205 -1.59 -6.49 -9.86
N GLY A 206 -1.96 -7.23 -10.91
CA GLY A 206 -1.04 -7.70 -11.95
C GLY A 206 -0.36 -9.04 -11.65
N GLY A 207 -0.53 -9.63 -10.47
CA GLY A 207 -0.08 -10.99 -10.14
C GLY A 207 -0.88 -12.05 -10.89
N PHE A 208 -0.26 -13.21 -11.19
CA PHE A 208 -0.96 -14.33 -11.83
C PHE A 208 -2.01 -14.94 -10.89
N ALA A 209 -3.09 -15.46 -11.46
CA ALA A 209 -4.23 -16.00 -10.72
C ALA A 209 -4.54 -17.47 -11.10
N PRO A 210 -3.58 -18.42 -10.93
CA PRO A 210 -3.83 -19.82 -11.23
C PRO A 210 -4.69 -20.50 -10.14
N ASN A 211 -5.39 -21.58 -10.49
CA ASN A 211 -5.89 -22.54 -9.51
C ASN A 211 -4.74 -23.44 -9.06
N LEU A 212 -4.55 -23.57 -7.75
CA LEU A 212 -3.50 -24.37 -7.13
C LEU A 212 -4.10 -25.36 -6.11
N GLY A 213 -3.36 -26.38 -5.76
CA GLY A 213 -3.80 -27.39 -4.79
C GLY A 213 -3.73 -26.93 -3.33
N SER A 214 -2.95 -25.89 -3.03
CA SER A 214 -2.80 -25.32 -1.69
C SER A 214 -2.11 -23.96 -1.74
N ASN A 215 -2.16 -23.19 -0.63
CA ASN A 215 -1.38 -21.98 -0.48
C ASN A 215 0.14 -22.25 -0.52
N GLU A 216 0.59 -23.41 0.00
CA GLU A 216 2.00 -23.81 -0.08
C GLU A 216 2.47 -24.04 -1.52
N GLU A 217 1.61 -24.53 -2.42
CA GLU A 217 1.95 -24.71 -3.83
C GLU A 217 2.26 -23.37 -4.52
N ALA A 218 1.64 -22.26 -4.08
CA ALA A 218 2.00 -20.93 -4.58
C ALA A 218 3.46 -20.59 -4.28
N LEU A 219 3.93 -20.84 -3.06
CA LEU A 219 5.33 -20.65 -2.68
C LEU A 219 6.26 -21.57 -3.45
N GLN A 220 5.84 -22.83 -3.73
CA GLN A 220 6.62 -23.79 -4.52
C GLN A 220 6.83 -23.33 -5.96
N VAL A 221 5.77 -22.89 -6.66
CA VAL A 221 5.90 -22.43 -8.05
C VAL A 221 6.70 -21.13 -8.17
N ILE A 222 6.61 -20.25 -7.17
CA ILE A 222 7.42 -19.04 -7.11
C ILE A 222 8.90 -19.40 -6.84
N THR A 223 9.17 -20.32 -5.90
CA THR A 223 10.52 -20.85 -5.63
C THR A 223 11.15 -21.40 -6.92
N GLU A 224 10.43 -22.26 -7.66
CA GLU A 224 10.86 -22.80 -8.95
C GLU A 224 11.19 -21.68 -9.96
N ALA A 225 10.38 -20.61 -9.97
CA ALA A 225 10.61 -19.47 -10.86
C ALA A 225 11.86 -18.66 -10.48
N ILE A 226 12.10 -18.42 -9.19
CA ILE A 226 13.29 -17.72 -8.69
C ILE A 226 14.57 -18.49 -9.08
N GLU A 227 14.59 -19.81 -8.82
CA GLU A 227 15.73 -20.67 -9.13
C GLU A 227 16.00 -20.74 -10.65
N LYS A 228 14.94 -20.87 -11.47
CA LYS A 228 15.04 -20.84 -12.93
C LYS A 228 15.48 -19.48 -13.49
N ALA A 229 15.21 -18.39 -12.79
CA ALA A 229 15.75 -17.07 -13.11
C ALA A 229 17.23 -16.90 -12.72
N GLY A 230 17.84 -17.91 -12.08
CA GLY A 230 19.25 -17.90 -11.67
C GLY A 230 19.51 -17.16 -10.37
N LEU A 231 18.46 -16.90 -9.57
CA LEU A 231 18.53 -16.23 -8.28
C LEU A 231 18.42 -17.24 -7.12
N VAL A 232 18.89 -16.86 -5.95
CA VAL A 232 18.94 -17.72 -4.76
C VAL A 232 17.86 -17.30 -3.76
N VAL A 233 16.93 -18.23 -3.50
CA VAL A 233 15.87 -18.05 -2.49
C VAL A 233 16.51 -17.91 -1.10
N GLY A 234 16.05 -16.92 -0.34
CA GLY A 234 16.57 -16.59 0.99
C GLY A 234 17.82 -15.71 1.00
N LYS A 235 18.45 -15.48 -0.16
CA LYS A 235 19.63 -14.61 -0.28
C LYS A 235 19.34 -13.41 -1.20
N ASP A 236 18.93 -13.67 -2.43
CA ASP A 236 18.64 -12.63 -3.41
C ASP A 236 17.19 -12.19 -3.30
N ILE A 237 16.28 -13.17 -3.12
CA ILE A 237 14.83 -12.98 -3.02
C ILE A 237 14.31 -13.68 -1.75
N VAL A 238 13.45 -13.00 -1.02
CA VAL A 238 12.66 -13.57 0.09
C VAL A 238 11.17 -13.37 -0.19
N PHE A 239 10.31 -14.03 0.61
CA PHE A 239 8.88 -13.96 0.45
C PHE A 239 8.23 -12.98 1.44
N ALA A 240 7.13 -12.39 1.00
CA ALA A 240 6.12 -11.80 1.84
C ALA A 240 4.74 -12.34 1.42
N ILE A 241 3.83 -12.43 2.37
CA ILE A 241 2.44 -12.82 2.10
C ILE A 241 1.49 -11.81 2.73
N ASP A 242 0.36 -11.58 2.06
CA ASP A 242 -0.80 -10.91 2.63
C ASP A 242 -1.93 -11.94 2.71
N ALA A 243 -2.30 -12.29 3.94
CA ALA A 243 -3.33 -13.30 4.16
C ALA A 243 -4.74 -12.71 4.06
N ALA A 244 -4.93 -11.42 4.34
CA ALA A 244 -6.23 -10.76 4.43
C ALA A 244 -7.23 -11.60 5.23
N SER A 245 -6.81 -12.06 6.40
CA SER A 245 -7.49 -13.15 7.13
C SER A 245 -8.90 -12.81 7.59
N SER A 246 -9.27 -11.52 7.64
CA SER A 246 -10.64 -11.08 7.92
C SER A 246 -11.65 -11.62 6.89
N GLU A 247 -11.23 -11.82 5.62
CA GLU A 247 -12.07 -12.30 4.53
C GLU A 247 -12.55 -13.77 4.71
N PHE A 248 -11.76 -14.59 5.40
CA PHE A 248 -12.09 -15.97 5.68
C PHE A 248 -12.30 -16.28 7.17
N TYR A 249 -12.43 -15.23 8.01
CA TYR A 249 -12.76 -15.36 9.42
C TYR A 249 -14.27 -15.36 9.63
N LYS A 250 -14.79 -16.45 10.21
CA LYS A 250 -16.22 -16.61 10.50
C LYS A 250 -16.43 -17.44 11.74
N ASP A 251 -17.36 -17.00 12.60
CA ASP A 251 -17.78 -17.73 13.81
C ASP A 251 -16.59 -18.12 14.73
N GLY A 252 -15.60 -17.20 14.85
CA GLY A 252 -14.41 -17.41 15.70
C GLY A 252 -13.36 -18.36 15.09
N LYS A 253 -13.44 -18.69 13.79
CA LYS A 253 -12.53 -19.60 13.10
C LYS A 253 -12.14 -19.09 11.70
N TYR A 254 -11.04 -19.59 11.20
CA TYR A 254 -10.47 -19.29 9.89
C TYR A 254 -10.78 -20.44 8.92
N HIS A 255 -11.52 -20.15 7.87
CA HIS A 255 -12.01 -21.11 6.88
C HIS A 255 -11.16 -21.06 5.60
N LEU A 256 -10.14 -21.89 5.50
CA LEU A 256 -9.33 -22.06 4.29
C LEU A 256 -10.09 -22.94 3.31
N ALA A 257 -10.99 -22.34 2.54
CA ALA A 257 -11.93 -23.05 1.66
C ALA A 257 -11.20 -23.80 0.54
N GLY A 258 -10.14 -23.20 -0.02
CA GLY A 258 -9.33 -23.81 -1.07
C GLY A 258 -8.57 -25.06 -0.60
N GLU A 259 -8.20 -25.12 0.68
CA GLU A 259 -7.57 -26.28 1.30
C GLU A 259 -8.56 -27.21 2.01
N GLY A 260 -9.85 -26.83 2.12
CA GLY A 260 -10.86 -27.60 2.85
C GLY A 260 -10.59 -27.70 4.35
N LYS A 261 -9.93 -26.70 4.94
CA LYS A 261 -9.51 -26.68 6.35
C LYS A 261 -10.23 -25.57 7.14
N VAL A 262 -10.52 -25.85 8.41
CA VAL A 262 -11.02 -24.87 9.37
C VAL A 262 -10.07 -24.84 10.55
N LYS A 263 -9.61 -23.66 10.93
CA LYS A 263 -8.56 -23.46 11.95
C LYS A 263 -9.02 -22.48 13.02
N THR A 264 -8.58 -22.69 14.24
CA THR A 264 -8.57 -21.69 15.31
C THR A 264 -7.42 -20.69 15.11
N ALA A 265 -7.40 -19.58 15.85
CA ALA A 265 -6.28 -18.65 15.82
C ALA A 265 -4.93 -19.32 16.12
N ALA A 266 -4.88 -20.17 17.14
CA ALA A 266 -3.65 -20.90 17.50
C ALA A 266 -3.19 -21.83 16.36
N GLU A 267 -4.10 -22.53 15.69
CA GLU A 267 -3.77 -23.39 14.56
C GLU A 267 -3.36 -22.58 13.30
N MET A 268 -3.87 -21.36 13.13
CA MET A 268 -3.38 -20.45 12.07
C MET A 268 -1.97 -19.96 12.36
N VAL A 269 -1.67 -19.62 13.60
CA VAL A 269 -0.32 -19.22 14.02
C VAL A 269 0.70 -20.32 13.73
N GLU A 270 0.40 -21.58 14.09
CA GLU A 270 1.30 -22.70 13.79
C GLU A 270 1.37 -22.99 12.27
N TYR A 271 0.29 -22.82 11.53
CA TYR A 271 0.30 -22.93 10.07
C TYR A 271 1.30 -21.94 9.43
N TYR A 272 1.32 -20.66 9.87
CA TYR A 272 2.30 -19.70 9.41
C TYR A 272 3.72 -20.04 9.89
N ALA A 273 3.87 -20.54 11.11
CA ALA A 273 5.16 -20.97 11.62
C ALA A 273 5.76 -22.10 10.77
N GLU A 274 4.97 -23.11 10.41
CA GLU A 274 5.39 -24.20 9.52
C GLU A 274 5.79 -23.71 8.13
N LEU A 275 5.07 -22.73 7.56
CA LEU A 275 5.46 -22.11 6.29
C LEU A 275 6.78 -21.35 6.41
N CYS A 276 6.97 -20.58 7.49
CA CYS A 276 8.20 -19.85 7.75
C CYS A 276 9.42 -20.74 8.01
N GLU A 277 9.23 -21.96 8.50
CA GLU A 277 10.30 -22.95 8.65
C GLU A 277 10.74 -23.55 7.30
N LYS A 278 9.83 -23.64 6.32
CA LYS A 278 10.11 -24.22 4.99
C LYS A 278 10.58 -23.16 3.99
N TYR A 279 10.08 -21.95 4.09
CA TYR A 279 10.32 -20.86 3.14
C TYR A 279 10.84 -19.61 3.85
N PRO A 280 11.72 -18.82 3.24
CA PRO A 280 12.21 -17.58 3.83
C PRO A 280 11.14 -16.48 3.73
N ILE A 281 10.03 -16.63 4.47
CA ILE A 281 8.98 -15.63 4.61
C ILE A 281 9.48 -14.60 5.63
N TYR A 282 9.64 -13.34 5.18
CA TYR A 282 10.12 -12.24 6.01
C TYR A 282 8.98 -11.36 6.51
N SER A 283 7.83 -11.38 5.82
CA SER A 283 6.69 -10.53 6.17
C SER A 283 5.36 -11.28 6.01
N ILE A 284 4.47 -11.11 6.97
CA ILE A 284 3.08 -11.58 6.94
C ILE A 284 2.20 -10.38 7.26
N GLU A 285 1.32 -10.02 6.32
CA GLU A 285 0.33 -8.97 6.46
C GLU A 285 -1.02 -9.61 6.80
N ASP A 286 -1.73 -8.99 7.74
CA ASP A 286 -3.05 -9.37 8.22
C ASP A 286 -3.22 -10.89 8.41
N GLY A 287 -2.25 -11.48 9.11
CA GLY A 287 -2.20 -12.91 9.37
C GLY A 287 -3.38 -13.44 10.18
N LEU A 288 -4.09 -12.56 10.89
CA LEU A 288 -5.32 -12.85 11.61
C LEU A 288 -6.33 -11.71 11.41
N ALA A 289 -7.62 -11.97 11.73
CA ALA A 289 -8.69 -10.99 11.55
C ALA A 289 -8.48 -9.71 12.40
N GLU A 290 -8.91 -8.57 11.89
CA GLU A 290 -8.66 -7.23 12.44
C GLU A 290 -9.11 -7.03 13.90
N GLU A 291 -10.11 -7.80 14.36
CA GLU A 291 -10.63 -7.75 15.72
C GLU A 291 -10.25 -8.98 16.58
N ASP A 292 -9.51 -9.94 16.04
CA ASP A 292 -8.99 -11.09 16.80
C ASP A 292 -7.72 -10.74 17.58
N ARG A 293 -7.87 -9.91 18.61
CA ARG A 293 -6.75 -9.38 19.40
C ARG A 293 -5.93 -10.46 20.11
N GLU A 294 -6.61 -11.48 20.64
CA GLU A 294 -5.94 -12.61 21.32
C GLU A 294 -5.11 -13.40 20.32
N GLY A 295 -5.66 -13.65 19.14
CA GLY A 295 -4.94 -14.28 18.05
C GLY A 295 -3.72 -13.47 17.60
N TRP A 296 -3.87 -12.16 17.40
CA TRP A 296 -2.76 -11.27 17.04
C TRP A 296 -1.64 -11.28 18.08
N LYS A 297 -2.00 -11.32 19.37
CA LYS A 297 -1.00 -11.44 20.44
C LYS A 297 -0.26 -12.77 20.37
N LEU A 298 -0.96 -13.89 20.14
CA LEU A 298 -0.36 -15.21 19.92
C LEU A 298 0.60 -15.20 18.72
N LEU A 299 0.19 -14.60 17.60
CA LEU A 299 0.99 -14.50 16.39
C LEU A 299 2.27 -13.67 16.65
N THR A 300 2.14 -12.54 17.34
CA THR A 300 3.25 -11.66 17.68
C THR A 300 4.25 -12.36 18.61
N ASP A 301 3.75 -13.03 19.64
CA ASP A 301 4.59 -13.77 20.58
C ASP A 301 5.36 -14.92 19.90
N ARG A 302 4.72 -15.61 18.93
CA ARG A 302 5.29 -16.76 18.23
C ARG A 302 6.27 -16.38 17.13
N LEU A 303 5.97 -15.38 16.32
CA LEU A 303 6.71 -15.05 15.10
C LEU A 303 7.34 -13.65 15.10
N GLY A 304 6.86 -12.69 15.88
CA GLY A 304 7.21 -11.28 15.77
C GLY A 304 8.69 -10.94 15.99
N LYS A 305 9.50 -11.88 16.53
CA LYS A 305 10.94 -11.67 16.64
C LYS A 305 11.72 -11.95 15.36
N THR A 306 11.15 -12.76 14.47
CA THR A 306 11.83 -13.25 13.25
C THR A 306 11.07 -12.97 11.97
N VAL A 307 9.81 -12.52 12.08
CA VAL A 307 8.92 -12.19 10.96
C VAL A 307 8.33 -10.82 11.18
N GLN A 308 8.36 -9.98 10.16
CA GLN A 308 7.62 -8.72 10.11
C GLN A 308 6.12 -9.04 10.06
N LEU A 309 5.37 -8.58 11.05
CA LEU A 309 3.94 -8.74 11.14
C LEU A 309 3.28 -7.40 10.86
N VAL A 310 2.69 -7.26 9.67
CA VAL A 310 2.13 -6.01 9.17
C VAL A 310 0.64 -5.95 9.47
N GLY A 311 0.19 -4.87 10.12
CA GLY A 311 -1.23 -4.58 10.26
C GLY A 311 -1.69 -3.63 9.15
N ASP A 312 -2.58 -4.11 8.27
CA ASP A 312 -3.35 -3.30 7.32
C ASP A 312 -4.72 -2.98 7.91
N ASP A 313 -5.68 -3.88 7.83
CA ASP A 313 -7.03 -3.70 8.43
C ASP A 313 -6.97 -3.56 9.95
N LEU A 314 -5.96 -4.15 10.60
CA LEU A 314 -5.71 -3.99 12.03
C LEU A 314 -5.53 -2.52 12.43
N PHE A 315 -4.80 -1.72 11.64
CA PHE A 315 -4.41 -0.35 11.97
C PHE A 315 -5.05 0.73 11.09
N VAL A 316 -5.39 0.42 9.85
CA VAL A 316 -6.00 1.31 8.84
C VAL A 316 -5.34 2.69 8.78
N THR A 317 -4.00 2.74 8.85
CA THR A 317 -3.21 3.99 8.87
C THR A 317 -3.65 4.98 9.99
N ASN A 318 -4.35 4.49 11.02
CA ASN A 318 -4.94 5.30 12.09
C ASN A 318 -4.06 5.31 13.34
N THR A 319 -3.68 6.50 13.83
CA THR A 319 -2.77 6.68 14.97
C THR A 319 -3.35 6.15 16.28
N GLU A 320 -4.68 6.20 16.49
CA GLU A 320 -5.30 5.69 17.71
C GLU A 320 -5.24 4.16 17.75
N ARG A 321 -5.55 3.49 16.62
CA ARG A 321 -5.44 2.02 16.50
C ARG A 321 -3.99 1.57 16.60
N LEU A 322 -3.06 2.27 15.93
CA LEU A 322 -1.63 1.99 16.02
C LEU A 322 -1.10 2.15 17.45
N SER A 323 -1.44 3.27 18.13
CA SER A 323 -1.05 3.52 19.53
C SER A 323 -1.51 2.40 20.45
N ARG A 324 -2.73 1.87 20.23
CA ARG A 324 -3.24 0.73 20.98
C ARG A 324 -2.42 -0.52 20.72
N GLY A 325 -2.16 -0.87 19.44
CA GLY A 325 -1.35 -2.04 19.08
C GLY A 325 0.06 -1.99 19.66
N ILE A 326 0.70 -0.81 19.65
CA ILE A 326 2.01 -0.59 20.28
C ILE A 326 1.95 -0.87 21.78
N LYS A 327 0.92 -0.38 22.49
CA LYS A 327 0.76 -0.61 23.93
C LYS A 327 0.48 -2.06 24.28
N GLU A 328 -0.21 -2.77 23.43
CA GLU A 328 -0.58 -4.19 23.60
C GLU A 328 0.49 -5.15 23.07
N ASP A 329 1.61 -4.62 22.54
CA ASP A 329 2.69 -5.39 21.91
C ASP A 329 2.12 -6.32 20.83
N THR A 330 1.38 -5.75 19.88
CA THR A 330 0.65 -6.43 18.81
C THR A 330 1.17 -5.99 17.46
N ALA A 331 1.56 -6.95 16.59
CA ALA A 331 2.27 -6.70 15.34
C ALA A 331 3.66 -6.06 15.57
N ASN A 332 4.38 -5.68 14.52
CA ASN A 332 5.64 -4.96 14.57
C ASN A 332 5.89 -4.10 13.32
N ALA A 333 4.85 -3.95 12.49
CA ALA A 333 4.86 -3.13 11.28
C ALA A 333 3.45 -2.63 10.97
N ILE A 334 3.34 -1.54 10.24
CA ILE A 334 2.08 -0.99 9.74
C ILE A 334 2.11 -0.86 8.23
N LEU A 335 1.00 -1.18 7.58
CA LEU A 335 0.76 -0.80 6.19
C LEU A 335 0.21 0.63 6.14
N ILE A 336 0.72 1.44 5.22
CA ILE A 336 0.34 2.85 5.08
C ILE A 336 -0.40 3.02 3.75
N LYS A 337 -1.68 3.29 3.84
CA LYS A 337 -2.56 3.62 2.71
C LYS A 337 -3.11 5.02 2.90
N VAL A 338 -2.69 5.97 2.10
CA VAL A 338 -3.02 7.40 2.27
C VAL A 338 -4.54 7.68 2.32
N ASN A 339 -5.33 6.89 1.58
CA ASN A 339 -6.78 7.07 1.55
C ASN A 339 -7.53 6.44 2.74
N GLN A 340 -6.89 5.57 3.53
CA GLN A 340 -7.50 5.02 4.76
C GLN A 340 -7.63 6.07 5.86
N ILE A 341 -6.83 7.12 5.80
CA ILE A 341 -6.86 8.23 6.76
C ILE A 341 -7.26 9.57 6.13
N GLY A 342 -6.82 9.87 4.90
CA GLY A 342 -7.34 10.93 4.05
C GLY A 342 -6.60 12.26 4.05
N THR A 343 -5.44 12.40 4.74
CA THR A 343 -4.52 13.54 4.60
C THR A 343 -3.07 13.08 4.62
N LEU A 344 -2.16 13.87 4.02
CA LEU A 344 -0.72 13.64 4.13
C LEU A 344 -0.24 13.86 5.57
N THR A 345 -0.77 14.86 6.27
CA THR A 345 -0.40 15.14 7.66
C THR A 345 -0.66 13.96 8.57
N GLU A 346 -1.89 13.41 8.58
CA GLU A 346 -2.22 12.24 9.40
C GLU A 346 -1.45 10.99 8.95
N THR A 347 -1.18 10.85 7.64
CA THR A 347 -0.34 9.76 7.10
C THR A 347 1.08 9.82 7.68
N PHE A 348 1.70 11.01 7.70
CA PHE A 348 3.04 11.19 8.26
C PHE A 348 3.06 10.99 9.78
N ASP A 349 2.02 11.40 10.48
CA ASP A 349 1.87 11.16 11.92
C ASP A 349 1.85 9.66 12.25
N ALA A 350 1.14 8.86 11.45
CA ALA A 350 1.10 7.41 11.60
C ALA A 350 2.48 6.77 11.33
N ILE A 351 3.17 7.18 10.26
CA ILE A 351 4.52 6.71 9.92
C ILE A 351 5.51 7.04 11.03
N GLU A 352 5.50 8.28 11.51
CA GLU A 352 6.41 8.74 12.56
C GLU A 352 6.14 8.02 13.90
N MET A 353 4.88 7.81 14.25
CA MET A 353 4.50 7.03 15.43
C MET A 353 5.03 5.60 15.35
N ALA A 354 4.87 4.92 14.21
CA ALA A 354 5.36 3.57 13.97
C ALA A 354 6.89 3.51 14.16
N LYS A 355 7.63 4.37 13.48
CA LYS A 355 9.10 4.42 13.54
C LYS A 355 9.62 4.67 14.95
N ARG A 356 9.01 5.59 15.71
CA ARG A 356 9.38 5.87 17.11
C ARG A 356 9.14 4.68 18.03
N ALA A 357 8.20 3.80 17.69
CA ALA A 357 7.94 2.57 18.42
C ALA A 357 8.82 1.39 17.98
N GLY A 358 9.69 1.57 16.97
CA GLY A 358 10.50 0.51 16.39
C GLY A 358 9.74 -0.38 15.41
N TYR A 359 8.55 0.01 14.98
CA TYR A 359 7.78 -0.63 13.91
C TYR A 359 8.31 -0.17 12.55
N THR A 360 8.28 -1.03 11.56
CA THR A 360 8.46 -0.62 10.16
C THR A 360 7.16 -0.08 9.58
N ALA A 361 7.27 0.78 8.56
CA ALA A 361 6.14 1.28 7.79
C ALA A 361 6.30 0.85 6.33
N VAL A 362 5.30 0.16 5.79
CA VAL A 362 5.26 -0.25 4.39
C VAL A 362 4.32 0.68 3.64
N ILE A 363 4.82 1.46 2.70
CA ILE A 363 3.98 2.35 1.88
C ILE A 363 3.25 1.50 0.83
N SER A 364 1.93 1.66 0.74
CA SER A 364 1.10 0.76 -0.05
C SER A 364 0.17 1.49 -1.03
N HIS A 365 -0.05 0.83 -2.16
CA HIS A 365 -1.11 1.13 -3.11
C HIS A 365 -2.48 0.65 -2.61
N ARG A 366 -3.49 0.79 -3.47
CA ARG A 366 -4.79 0.12 -3.33
C ARG A 366 -5.07 -0.75 -4.56
N SER A 367 -6.09 -1.61 -4.48
CA SER A 367 -6.52 -2.44 -5.62
C SER A 367 -7.03 -1.61 -6.80
N GLY A 368 -7.74 -0.51 -6.56
CA GLY A 368 -8.10 0.50 -7.55
C GLY A 368 -7.10 1.64 -7.55
N GLU A 369 -6.26 1.70 -8.58
CA GLU A 369 -5.20 2.69 -8.73
C GLU A 369 -5.41 3.55 -9.98
N THR A 370 -4.66 4.65 -10.03
CA THR A 370 -4.50 5.51 -11.19
C THR A 370 -3.03 5.57 -11.58
N GLU A 371 -2.67 6.38 -12.59
CA GLU A 371 -1.28 6.69 -12.93
C GLU A 371 -0.54 7.54 -11.88
N ASP A 372 -1.24 8.07 -10.86
CA ASP A 372 -0.62 8.84 -9.79
C ASP A 372 0.47 8.05 -9.08
N SER A 373 1.63 8.67 -8.88
CA SER A 373 2.82 8.05 -8.29
C SER A 373 3.21 8.61 -6.93
N THR A 374 2.33 9.38 -6.28
CA THR A 374 2.63 10.07 -5.00
C THR A 374 3.17 9.13 -3.93
N ILE A 375 2.67 7.88 -3.85
CA ILE A 375 3.16 6.90 -2.87
C ILE A 375 4.63 6.50 -3.07
N ALA A 376 5.15 6.58 -4.29
CA ALA A 376 6.57 6.34 -4.57
C ALA A 376 7.42 7.48 -3.98
N ASP A 377 6.99 8.72 -4.17
CA ASP A 377 7.65 9.90 -3.59
C ASP A 377 7.56 9.88 -2.05
N ILE A 378 6.41 9.51 -1.47
CA ILE A 378 6.26 9.35 -0.01
C ILE A 378 7.22 8.30 0.54
N ALA A 379 7.35 7.14 -0.12
CA ALA A 379 8.23 6.06 0.34
C ALA A 379 9.69 6.53 0.50
N VAL A 380 10.19 7.32 -0.46
CA VAL A 380 11.54 7.89 -0.39
C VAL A 380 11.60 9.07 0.58
N ALA A 381 10.59 9.95 0.57
CA ALA A 381 10.52 11.12 1.45
C ALA A 381 10.72 10.75 2.92
N VAL A 382 10.05 9.71 3.36
CA VAL A 382 10.13 9.27 4.76
C VAL A 382 11.19 8.19 5.01
N ASN A 383 12.01 7.81 3.99
CA ASN A 383 12.92 6.66 4.08
C ASN A 383 12.19 5.45 4.68
N ALA A 384 11.07 5.05 4.08
CA ALA A 384 10.24 3.97 4.60
C ALA A 384 10.91 2.59 4.53
N GLY A 385 11.84 2.44 3.59
CA GLY A 385 12.57 1.20 3.35
C GLY A 385 11.77 0.14 2.60
N GLN A 386 10.43 0.22 2.54
CA GLN A 386 9.58 -0.78 1.89
C GLN A 386 8.40 -0.13 1.16
N ILE A 387 8.02 -0.72 0.01
CA ILE A 387 6.83 -0.32 -0.76
C ILE A 387 6.10 -1.56 -1.30
N LYS A 388 4.77 -1.58 -1.15
CA LYS A 388 3.87 -2.60 -1.68
C LYS A 388 3.01 -1.96 -2.76
N THR A 389 3.28 -2.23 -4.05
CA THR A 389 2.55 -1.58 -5.16
C THR A 389 2.31 -2.49 -6.35
N GLY A 390 2.04 -3.78 -6.08
CA GLY A 390 1.62 -4.77 -7.07
C GLY A 390 2.76 -5.41 -7.85
N ALA A 391 2.41 -6.10 -8.92
CA ALA A 391 3.35 -6.77 -9.82
C ALA A 391 4.07 -5.78 -10.76
N PRO A 392 5.17 -6.19 -11.44
CA PRO A 392 5.80 -5.40 -12.50
C PRO A 392 4.98 -5.48 -13.81
N ALA A 393 3.67 -5.34 -13.68
CA ALA A 393 2.68 -5.39 -14.76
C ALA A 393 1.50 -4.50 -14.43
N ARG A 394 0.73 -4.07 -15.46
CA ARG A 394 -0.33 -3.05 -15.41
C ARG A 394 0.25 -1.65 -15.18
N SER A 395 -0.15 -0.72 -16.04
CA SER A 395 0.49 0.62 -16.13
C SER A 395 0.42 1.42 -14.85
N GLU A 396 -0.68 1.30 -14.11
CA GLU A 396 -0.90 2.00 -12.84
C GLU A 396 0.03 1.49 -11.71
N ARG A 397 0.50 0.24 -11.77
CA ARG A 397 1.51 -0.31 -10.85
C ARG A 397 2.91 0.12 -11.30
N VAL A 398 3.21 -0.10 -12.58
CA VAL A 398 4.50 0.25 -13.19
C VAL A 398 4.80 1.76 -13.08
N ALA A 399 3.77 2.63 -13.07
CA ALA A 399 3.96 4.07 -12.87
C ALA A 399 4.73 4.38 -11.59
N LYS A 400 4.44 3.69 -10.47
CA LYS A 400 5.13 3.87 -9.19
C LYS A 400 6.58 3.37 -9.25
N TYR A 401 6.81 2.21 -9.85
CA TYR A 401 8.17 1.68 -10.05
C TYR A 401 9.01 2.57 -10.96
N ASN A 402 8.44 3.08 -12.04
CA ASN A 402 9.12 4.03 -12.93
C ASN A 402 9.44 5.35 -12.23
N GLN A 403 8.59 5.81 -11.32
CA GLN A 403 8.88 6.98 -10.50
C GLN A 403 10.06 6.74 -9.56
N LEU A 404 10.13 5.56 -8.92
CA LEU A 404 11.28 5.21 -8.08
C LEU A 404 12.59 5.12 -8.88
N LEU A 405 12.57 4.63 -10.13
CA LEU A 405 13.74 4.68 -11.01
C LEU A 405 14.17 6.12 -11.32
N ARG A 406 13.22 7.04 -11.59
CA ARG A 406 13.55 8.46 -11.79
C ARG A 406 14.14 9.09 -10.53
N ILE A 407 13.61 8.75 -9.35
CA ILE A 407 14.14 9.22 -8.07
C ILE A 407 15.56 8.68 -7.84
N GLU A 408 15.82 7.39 -8.12
CA GLU A 408 17.16 6.81 -8.05
C GLU A 408 18.15 7.56 -8.96
N ASP A 409 17.73 7.88 -10.17
CA ASP A 409 18.51 8.68 -11.13
C ASP A 409 18.81 10.11 -10.60
N MET A 410 17.79 10.79 -10.02
CA MET A 410 17.95 12.13 -9.43
C MET A 410 18.91 12.13 -8.23
N LEU A 411 18.87 11.07 -7.41
CA LEU A 411 19.74 10.89 -6.24
C LEU A 411 21.16 10.47 -6.62
N ALA A 412 21.33 9.85 -7.78
CA ALA A 412 22.60 9.37 -8.32
C ALA A 412 23.40 8.56 -7.26
N GLU A 413 24.66 8.97 -6.99
CA GLU A 413 25.54 8.30 -6.03
C GLU A 413 25.07 8.40 -4.55
N THR A 414 24.10 9.26 -4.26
CA THR A 414 23.54 9.39 -2.90
C THR A 414 22.38 8.46 -2.64
N ALA A 415 21.83 7.81 -3.67
CA ALA A 415 20.78 6.81 -3.54
C ALA A 415 21.24 5.64 -2.65
N GLN A 416 20.38 5.22 -1.74
CA GLN A 416 20.65 4.09 -0.85
C GLN A 416 19.58 3.01 -1.05
N TYR A 417 20.02 1.79 -1.30
CA TYR A 417 19.17 0.60 -1.29
C TYR A 417 19.67 -0.34 -0.21
N ARG A 418 18.89 -0.52 0.87
CA ARG A 418 19.37 -1.19 2.08
C ARG A 418 19.18 -2.71 2.07
N GLY A 419 18.46 -3.26 1.10
CA GLY A 419 18.20 -4.70 1.04
C GLY A 419 17.58 -5.23 2.34
N SER A 420 18.22 -6.24 2.96
CA SER A 420 17.71 -6.85 4.20
C SER A 420 17.66 -5.91 5.41
N ASP A 421 18.44 -4.83 5.42
CA ASP A 421 18.52 -3.92 6.58
C ASP A 421 17.24 -3.09 6.79
N VAL A 422 16.30 -3.13 5.83
CA VAL A 422 14.97 -2.51 6.01
C VAL A 422 14.13 -3.20 7.08
N PHE A 423 14.47 -4.42 7.44
CA PHE A 423 13.79 -5.21 8.47
C PHE A 423 14.40 -4.99 9.87
N TYR A 424 14.58 -3.73 10.28
CA TYR A 424 15.19 -3.39 11.58
C TYR A 424 14.32 -3.79 12.79
N ASN A 425 13.06 -4.14 12.57
CA ASN A 425 12.08 -4.59 13.57
C ASN A 425 12.20 -6.08 13.94
N ILE A 426 12.97 -6.87 13.19
CA ILE A 426 13.15 -8.31 13.41
C ILE A 426 14.62 -8.69 13.50
N LYS A 427 14.88 -9.89 14.03
CA LYS A 427 16.24 -10.46 14.15
C LYS A 427 16.34 -11.67 13.23
N ARG A 428 17.17 -11.56 12.20
CA ARG A 428 17.50 -12.66 11.27
C ARG A 428 18.99 -12.73 11.00
#